data_93903b6bceef0d9f03264f4f5c989472
#
_entry.id   93903b6bceef0d9f03264f4f5c989472
#
_cell.length_a   1.000
_cell.length_b   1.000
_cell.length_c   1.000
_cell.angle_alpha   90.00
_cell.angle_beta   90.00
_cell.angle_gamma   90.00
#
_symmetry.space_group_name_H-M   'P 1'
#
loop_
_entity.id
_entity.type
_entity.pdbx_description
1 polymer ?
#
loop_
_entity_poly.entity_id
_entity_poly.type
_entity_poly.pdbx_seq_one_letter_code
_entity_poly.pdbx_strand_id
1 'polypeptide(L)'
;GQPEILLGIIPGAGGTQRLTRLVGPSKAKDIIFTGRFVNAEEALAIGLVDKVVPATEVYAAAQAWAAQFAQAATFALRAAKEAIDRGSETDLLTGLEIERQQFAALFATQDRTIGMTSFVQNGPGKAEFVGG
;
A
#
# COMPACT_ATOMS: atom_id res chain seq x y z
N GLY A 1 -16.81 3.39 -9.68
CA GLY A 1 -16.90 2.83 -11.02
C GLY A 1 -16.04 3.54 -12.05
N GLN A 2 -16.05 3.05 -13.29
CA GLN A 2 -15.34 3.64 -14.44
C GLN A 2 -16.35 3.75 -15.61
N PRO A 3 -17.28 4.70 -15.56
CA PRO A 3 -18.42 4.76 -16.49
C PRO A 3 -18.10 5.43 -17.83
N GLU A 4 -16.86 5.81 -18.10
CA GLU A 4 -16.44 6.59 -19.26
C GLU A 4 -16.79 5.93 -20.59
N ILE A 5 -16.87 4.60 -20.64
CA ILE A 5 -17.26 3.86 -21.84
C ILE A 5 -18.69 4.24 -22.31
N LEU A 6 -19.56 4.62 -21.38
CA LEU A 6 -20.92 5.08 -21.68
C LEU A 6 -20.96 6.44 -22.39
N LEU A 7 -19.83 7.16 -22.38
CA LEU A 7 -19.61 8.42 -23.10
C LEU A 7 -18.84 8.23 -24.41
N GLY A 8 -18.52 6.98 -24.78
CA GLY A 8 -17.70 6.67 -25.96
C GLY A 8 -16.20 6.94 -25.80
N ILE A 9 -15.72 7.04 -24.55
CA ILE A 9 -14.31 7.26 -24.23
C ILE A 9 -13.81 6.24 -23.20
N ILE A 10 -12.53 6.25 -22.88
CA ILE A 10 -11.93 5.39 -21.86
C ILE A 10 -11.61 6.20 -20.59
N PRO A 11 -11.42 5.54 -19.43
CA PRO A 11 -10.89 6.19 -18.22
C PRO A 11 -9.54 6.86 -18.51
N GLY A 12 -9.51 8.19 -18.51
CA GLY A 12 -8.35 9.00 -18.90
C GLY A 12 -7.47 9.47 -17.74
N ALA A 13 -7.95 9.34 -16.50
CA ALA A 13 -7.23 9.77 -15.29
C ALA A 13 -6.47 8.62 -14.60
N GLY A 14 -6.05 7.61 -15.34
CA GLY A 14 -5.29 6.46 -14.83
C GLY A 14 -6.12 5.26 -14.40
N GLY A 15 -7.45 5.27 -14.61
CA GLY A 15 -8.32 4.16 -14.23
C GLY A 15 -7.96 2.85 -14.92
N THR A 16 -7.64 2.86 -16.21
CA THR A 16 -7.21 1.66 -16.95
C THR A 16 -5.95 1.02 -16.36
N GLN A 17 -5.05 1.81 -15.77
CA GLN A 17 -3.78 1.34 -15.25
C GLN A 17 -3.86 0.96 -13.77
N ARG A 18 -4.36 1.86 -12.93
CA ARG A 18 -4.41 1.65 -11.47
C ARG A 18 -5.41 0.56 -11.08
N LEU A 19 -6.62 0.59 -11.64
CA LEU A 19 -7.62 -0.46 -11.38
C LEU A 19 -7.10 -1.84 -11.79
N THR A 20 -6.51 -1.93 -12.99
CA THR A 20 -5.98 -3.20 -13.50
C THR A 20 -4.88 -3.78 -12.62
N ARG A 21 -4.00 -2.93 -12.05
CA ARG A 21 -2.95 -3.38 -11.13
C ARG A 21 -3.48 -3.87 -9.79
N LEU A 22 -4.59 -3.31 -9.33
CA LEU A 22 -5.24 -3.73 -8.07
C LEU A 22 -6.04 -5.03 -8.21
N VAL A 23 -6.91 -5.11 -9.22
CA VAL A 23 -7.92 -6.19 -9.30
C VAL A 23 -7.66 -7.21 -10.42
N GLY A 24 -6.60 -7.01 -11.18
CA GLY A 24 -6.26 -7.82 -12.34
C GLY A 24 -7.05 -7.45 -13.60
N PRO A 25 -6.55 -7.88 -14.79
CA PRO A 25 -7.09 -7.42 -16.06
C PRO A 25 -8.52 -7.89 -16.36
N SER A 26 -8.91 -9.07 -15.88
CA SER A 26 -10.26 -9.62 -16.12
C SER A 26 -11.34 -8.77 -15.44
N LYS A 27 -11.19 -8.51 -14.14
CA LYS A 27 -12.15 -7.71 -13.37
C LYS A 27 -12.13 -6.24 -13.79
N ALA A 28 -10.96 -5.69 -14.11
CA ALA A 28 -10.85 -4.33 -14.61
C ALA A 28 -11.60 -4.16 -15.95
N LYS A 29 -11.47 -5.11 -16.87
CA LYS A 29 -12.21 -5.11 -18.14
C LYS A 29 -13.71 -5.19 -17.92
N ASP A 30 -14.19 -6.05 -17.02
CA ASP A 30 -15.61 -6.13 -16.70
C ASP A 30 -16.15 -4.78 -16.20
N ILE A 31 -15.49 -4.15 -15.23
CA ILE A 31 -15.91 -2.86 -14.67
C ILE A 31 -15.86 -1.75 -15.73
N ILE A 32 -14.77 -1.66 -16.51
CA ILE A 32 -14.57 -0.59 -17.49
C ILE A 32 -15.50 -0.78 -18.70
N PHE A 33 -15.63 -2.00 -19.24
CA PHE A 33 -16.41 -2.24 -20.46
C PHE A 33 -17.91 -2.14 -20.23
N THR A 34 -18.37 -2.47 -19.02
CA THR A 34 -19.78 -2.32 -18.65
C THR A 34 -20.13 -0.93 -18.12
N GLY A 35 -19.13 -0.17 -17.64
CA GLY A 35 -19.35 1.11 -16.96
C GLY A 35 -20.11 0.99 -15.64
N ARG A 36 -20.21 -0.23 -15.10
CA ARG A 36 -20.97 -0.49 -13.86
C ARG A 36 -20.28 0.05 -12.62
N PHE A 37 -21.05 0.25 -11.58
CA PHE A 37 -20.54 0.60 -10.25
C PHE A 37 -20.28 -0.66 -9.43
N VAL A 38 -19.30 -0.58 -8.54
CA VAL A 38 -18.90 -1.63 -7.59
C VAL A 38 -19.31 -1.17 -6.19
N ASN A 39 -20.04 -2.01 -5.47
CA ASN A 39 -20.37 -1.75 -4.06
C ASN A 39 -19.19 -2.10 -3.12
N ALA A 40 -19.30 -1.74 -1.84
CA ALA A 40 -18.22 -1.92 -0.87
C ALA A 40 -17.86 -3.40 -0.63
N GLU A 41 -18.86 -4.28 -0.61
CA GLU A 41 -18.66 -5.73 -0.39
C GLU A 41 -17.90 -6.35 -1.57
N GLU A 42 -18.31 -6.03 -2.79
CA GLU A 42 -17.62 -6.48 -4.00
C GLU A 42 -16.21 -5.89 -4.06
N ALA A 43 -16.04 -4.60 -3.74
CA ALA A 43 -14.74 -3.95 -3.72
C ALA A 43 -13.74 -4.67 -2.79
N LEU A 44 -14.20 -5.11 -1.62
CA LEU A 44 -13.41 -5.92 -0.69
C LEU A 44 -13.12 -7.32 -1.29
N ALA A 45 -14.13 -7.98 -1.84
CA ALA A 45 -13.98 -9.32 -2.38
C ALA A 45 -13.01 -9.41 -3.58
N ILE A 46 -12.90 -8.33 -4.36
CA ILE A 46 -12.00 -8.28 -5.53
C ILE A 46 -10.63 -7.64 -5.23
N GLY A 47 -10.37 -7.21 -3.99
CA GLY A 47 -9.12 -6.58 -3.61
C GLY A 47 -8.95 -5.13 -4.07
N LEU A 48 -10.07 -4.44 -4.36
CA LEU A 48 -10.05 -3.01 -4.68
C LEU A 48 -9.86 -2.15 -3.44
N VAL A 49 -10.35 -2.62 -2.30
CA VAL A 49 -10.15 -2.02 -0.96
C VAL A 49 -9.75 -3.11 0.04
N ASP A 50 -9.00 -2.71 1.08
CA ASP A 50 -8.48 -3.64 2.09
C ASP A 50 -9.42 -3.81 3.28
N LYS A 51 -10.34 -2.86 3.49
CA LYS A 51 -11.27 -2.86 4.62
C LYS A 51 -12.57 -2.14 4.28
N VAL A 52 -13.66 -2.66 4.80
CA VAL A 52 -14.99 -2.04 4.75
C VAL A 52 -15.50 -1.88 6.19
N VAL A 53 -16.05 -0.72 6.49
CA VAL A 53 -16.69 -0.38 7.77
C VAL A 53 -17.96 0.43 7.50
N PRO A 54 -18.89 0.57 8.47
CA PRO A 54 -20.02 1.47 8.34
C PRO A 54 -19.59 2.90 7.96
N ALA A 55 -20.37 3.58 7.14
CA ALA A 55 -20.00 4.90 6.61
C ALA A 55 -19.67 5.93 7.71
N THR A 56 -20.35 5.85 8.86
CA THR A 56 -20.12 6.71 10.01
C THR A 56 -18.81 6.44 10.75
N GLU A 57 -18.18 5.29 10.51
CA GLU A 57 -16.97 4.84 11.19
C GLU A 57 -15.69 4.98 10.35
N VAL A 58 -15.81 5.30 9.06
CA VAL A 58 -14.68 5.32 8.11
C VAL A 58 -13.52 6.17 8.62
N TYR A 59 -13.80 7.40 9.07
CA TYR A 59 -12.76 8.31 9.53
C TYR A 59 -12.07 7.79 10.80
N ALA A 60 -12.84 7.35 11.79
CA ALA A 60 -12.28 6.81 13.03
C ALA A 60 -11.47 5.53 12.79
N ALA A 61 -11.97 4.64 11.95
CA ALA A 61 -11.26 3.41 11.57
C ALA A 61 -9.95 3.71 10.82
N ALA A 62 -9.95 4.67 9.91
CA ALA A 62 -8.75 5.09 9.19
C ALA A 62 -7.72 5.73 10.13
N GLN A 63 -8.14 6.60 11.05
CA GLN A 63 -7.26 7.18 12.06
C GLN A 63 -6.67 6.11 12.99
N ALA A 64 -7.48 5.18 13.46
CA ALA A 64 -7.03 4.10 14.34
C ALA A 64 -6.02 3.19 13.62
N TRP A 65 -6.22 2.94 12.32
CA TRP A 65 -5.27 2.19 11.52
C TRP A 65 -3.96 2.96 11.30
N ALA A 66 -4.02 4.22 10.94
CA ALA A 66 -2.85 5.07 10.75
C ALA A 66 -2.03 5.25 12.04
N ALA A 67 -2.70 5.32 13.20
CA ALA A 67 -2.04 5.47 14.50
C ALA A 67 -1.09 4.31 14.85
N GLN A 68 -1.31 3.12 14.30
CA GLN A 68 -0.43 1.96 14.49
C GLN A 68 0.98 2.20 13.95
N PHE A 69 1.13 3.10 12.97
CA PHE A 69 2.40 3.44 12.36
C PHE A 69 3.11 4.62 13.01
N ALA A 70 2.41 5.39 13.86
CA ALA A 70 2.95 6.59 14.49
C ALA A 70 4.10 6.29 15.48
N GLN A 71 4.11 5.10 16.05
CA GLN A 71 5.15 4.63 17.00
C GLN A 71 6.18 3.69 16.34
N ALA A 72 6.08 3.47 15.03
CA ALA A 72 6.98 2.58 14.32
C ALA A 72 8.25 3.29 13.85
N ALA A 73 9.26 2.53 13.40
CA ALA A 73 10.47 3.05 12.79
C ALA A 73 10.14 3.81 11.50
N THR A 74 9.95 5.12 11.59
CA THR A 74 9.39 5.95 10.50
C THR A 74 10.25 5.95 9.26
N PHE A 75 11.59 5.96 9.40
CA PHE A 75 12.50 5.83 8.26
C PHE A 75 12.35 4.46 7.56
N ALA A 76 12.18 3.38 8.31
CA ALA A 76 11.98 2.05 7.74
C ALA A 76 10.62 1.95 7.02
N LEU A 77 9.55 2.51 7.58
CA LEU A 77 8.25 2.59 6.90
C LEU A 77 8.32 3.37 5.60
N ARG A 78 9.01 4.51 5.61
CA ARG A 78 9.20 5.34 4.41
C ARG A 78 10.01 4.59 3.34
N ALA A 79 11.10 3.94 3.74
CA ALA A 79 11.95 3.15 2.84
C ALA A 79 11.18 1.97 2.23
N ALA A 80 10.41 1.25 3.05
CA ALA A 80 9.55 0.16 2.59
C ALA A 80 8.48 0.65 1.60
N LYS A 81 7.80 1.76 1.92
CA LYS A 81 6.82 2.37 1.02
C LYS A 81 7.46 2.73 -0.33
N GLU A 82 8.61 3.39 -0.32
CA GLU A 82 9.31 3.77 -1.56
C GLU A 82 9.76 2.56 -2.36
N ALA A 83 10.29 1.52 -1.72
CA ALA A 83 10.69 0.28 -2.38
C ALA A 83 9.49 -0.43 -3.04
N ILE A 84 8.35 -0.48 -2.35
CA ILE A 84 7.11 -1.07 -2.88
C ILE A 84 6.57 -0.24 -4.04
N ASP A 85 6.36 1.07 -3.84
CA ASP A 85 5.73 1.94 -4.83
C ASP A 85 6.56 2.01 -6.13
N ARG A 86 7.87 2.19 -6.02
CA ARG A 86 8.76 2.26 -7.19
C ARG A 86 9.10 0.90 -7.77
N GLY A 87 9.29 -0.11 -6.91
CA GLY A 87 9.61 -1.46 -7.34
C GLY A 87 8.47 -2.12 -8.11
N SER A 88 7.21 -1.85 -7.75
CA SER A 88 6.03 -2.38 -8.46
C SER A 88 5.82 -1.78 -9.86
N GLU A 89 6.48 -0.66 -10.18
CA GLU A 89 6.38 0.02 -11.47
C GLU A 89 7.52 -0.34 -12.43
N THR A 90 8.39 -1.29 -12.06
CA THR A 90 9.55 -1.70 -12.85
C THR A 90 9.67 -3.23 -12.95
N ASP A 91 10.70 -3.74 -13.63
CA ASP A 91 11.04 -5.16 -13.64
C ASP A 91 11.59 -5.62 -12.28
N LEU A 92 11.51 -6.93 -12.01
CA LEU A 92 11.89 -7.49 -10.73
C LEU A 92 13.36 -7.19 -10.35
N LEU A 93 14.30 -7.25 -11.29
CA LEU A 93 15.71 -7.03 -10.97
C LEU A 93 15.97 -5.59 -10.55
N THR A 94 15.37 -4.64 -11.23
CA THR A 94 15.41 -3.21 -10.87
C THR A 94 14.70 -2.97 -9.52
N GLY A 95 13.55 -3.61 -9.30
CA GLY A 95 12.84 -3.54 -8.01
C GLY A 95 13.69 -4.05 -6.84
N LEU A 96 14.37 -5.18 -7.00
CA LEU A 96 15.29 -5.73 -6.00
C LEU A 96 16.50 -4.83 -5.75
N GLU A 97 16.99 -4.12 -6.77
CA GLU A 97 18.06 -3.13 -6.60
C GLU A 97 17.58 -1.92 -5.77
N ILE A 98 16.38 -1.42 -6.02
CA ILE A 98 15.76 -0.35 -5.23
C ILE A 98 15.63 -0.81 -3.75
N GLU A 99 15.10 -2.02 -3.52
CA GLU A 99 14.97 -2.61 -2.18
C GLU A 99 16.32 -2.67 -1.46
N ARG A 100 17.36 -3.17 -2.13
CA ARG A 100 18.71 -3.28 -1.58
C ARG A 100 19.27 -1.93 -1.16
N GLN A 101 19.08 -0.89 -1.96
CA GLN A 101 19.53 0.47 -1.66
C GLN A 101 18.79 1.03 -0.44
N GLN A 102 17.47 0.89 -0.39
CA GLN A 102 16.65 1.33 0.74
C GLN A 102 17.04 0.57 2.02
N PHE A 103 17.20 -0.76 1.94
CA PHE A 103 17.64 -1.58 3.06
C PHE A 103 19.01 -1.16 3.60
N ALA A 104 20.00 -0.95 2.72
CA ALA A 104 21.33 -0.54 3.11
C ALA A 104 21.35 0.83 3.81
N ALA A 105 20.56 1.79 3.31
CA ALA A 105 20.47 3.12 3.91
C ALA A 105 19.96 3.11 5.36
N LEU A 106 19.11 2.16 5.71
CA LEU A 106 18.57 2.03 7.07
C LEU A 106 19.62 1.65 8.11
N PHE A 107 20.77 1.10 7.70
CA PHE A 107 21.86 0.77 8.64
C PHE A 107 22.51 2.02 9.28
N ALA A 108 22.26 3.20 8.73
CA ALA A 108 22.71 4.47 9.31
C ALA A 108 21.73 5.03 10.37
N THR A 109 20.56 4.41 10.59
CA THR A 109 19.53 4.92 11.51
C THR A 109 19.71 4.41 12.94
N GLN A 110 19.27 5.21 13.91
CA GLN A 110 19.21 4.81 15.32
C GLN A 110 18.18 3.68 15.51
N ASP A 111 17.05 3.79 14.85
CA ASP A 111 15.95 2.83 14.96
C ASP A 111 16.38 1.42 14.55
N ARG A 112 17.27 1.28 13.55
CA ARG A 112 17.86 -0.03 13.22
C ARG A 112 18.64 -0.60 14.39
N THR A 113 19.44 0.21 15.08
CA THR A 113 20.22 -0.25 16.24
C THR A 113 19.33 -0.64 17.40
N ILE A 114 18.31 0.20 17.69
CA ILE A 114 17.30 -0.08 18.72
C ILE A 114 16.56 -1.39 18.40
N GLY A 115 16.07 -1.54 17.18
CA GLY A 115 15.30 -2.72 16.76
C GLY A 115 16.11 -4.02 16.85
N MET A 116 17.33 -4.03 16.32
CA MET A 116 18.19 -5.20 16.35
C MET A 116 18.62 -5.59 17.79
N THR A 117 18.97 -4.60 18.61
CA THR A 117 19.32 -4.83 20.00
C THR A 117 18.14 -5.40 20.80
N SER A 118 16.95 -4.77 20.66
CA SER A 118 15.75 -5.25 21.32
C SER A 118 15.35 -6.65 20.85
N PHE A 119 15.49 -6.94 19.56
CA PHE A 119 15.19 -8.26 19.04
C PHE A 119 16.05 -9.36 19.69
N VAL A 120 17.34 -9.11 19.82
CA VAL A 120 18.28 -10.09 20.45
C VAL A 120 17.99 -10.27 21.93
N GLN A 121 17.65 -9.20 22.64
CA GLN A 121 17.43 -9.21 24.09
C GLN A 121 16.01 -9.64 24.50
N ASN A 122 15.00 -9.20 23.77
CA ASN A 122 13.60 -9.24 24.19
C ASN A 122 12.68 -10.00 23.22
N GLY A 123 13.20 -10.39 22.04
CA GLY A 123 12.40 -10.96 20.95
C GLY A 123 11.68 -9.91 20.08
N PRO A 124 10.89 -10.36 19.10
CA PRO A 124 10.27 -9.49 18.11
C PRO A 124 9.21 -8.55 18.71
N GLY A 125 9.07 -7.34 18.13
CA GLY A 125 7.98 -6.41 18.46
C GLY A 125 8.07 -5.74 19.83
N LYS A 126 9.26 -5.69 20.43
CA LYS A 126 9.50 -5.09 21.76
C LYS A 126 10.34 -3.80 21.71
N ALA A 127 10.73 -3.37 20.52
CA ALA A 127 11.50 -2.14 20.34
C ALA A 127 10.61 -0.90 20.48
N GLU A 128 11.11 0.12 21.15
CA GLU A 128 10.51 1.45 21.19
C GLU A 128 11.36 2.36 20.31
N PHE A 129 10.80 2.72 19.15
CA PHE A 129 11.51 3.50 18.14
C PHE A 129 11.43 5.00 18.42
N VAL A 130 12.45 5.73 17.97
CA VAL A 130 12.55 7.19 18.17
C VAL A 130 12.34 7.98 16.88
N GLY A 131 12.23 7.28 15.73
CA GLY A 131 12.00 7.90 14.43
C GLY A 131 13.26 8.51 13.80
N GLY A 132 14.47 8.06 14.18
CA GLY A 132 15.75 8.59 13.76
C GLY A 132 16.76 7.55 13.24
#